data_e596385fe6bad1959d62130bccc19522
#
_entry.id   e596385fe6bad1959d62130bccc19522
#
_cell.length_a   1.000
_cell.length_b   1.000
_cell.length_c   1.000
_cell.angle_alpha   90.00
_cell.angle_beta   90.00
_cell.angle_gamma   90.00
#
_symmetry.space_group_name_H-M   'P 1'
#
loop_
_entity.id
_entity.type
_entity.pdbx_description
1 polymer ?
#
loop_
_entity_poly.entity_id
_entity_poly.type
_entity_poly.pdbx_seq_one_letter_code
_entity_poly.pdbx_strand_id
1 'polypeptide(L)'
;MTNRMTNASTTLPTTNALPVPPLGERDAHVWYARTAACDTPALRERYRALLSAEERERLGRFAFDHLKLEYLVTRALCRTVLSAYVDAVAPEQWRFRANAHGRPEIDAGDARPPLRFNLSNARSIVACVITRTADAGIDVEERARSNDLDGIAASHFSASERAAFFALPPDARRTRFFELWTLKEAYIKARGVGLSIDLGEFSFALPAQPVRIAFDRHVDDDASHWQFALLDVGAEHQMALGIRDPHAAARPFDITMREIVPEPAASARCAAALD
;
A
#
# COMPACT_ATOMS: atom_id res chain seq x y z
N MET A 1 29.61 -6.78 59.58
CA MET A 1 28.51 -7.23 58.70
C MET A 1 28.38 -6.18 57.59
N THR A 2 28.99 -6.48 56.46
CA THR A 2 29.13 -5.54 55.33
C THR A 2 28.07 -5.86 54.30
N ASN A 3 27.16 -4.94 54.10
CA ASN A 3 26.04 -5.05 53.14
C ASN A 3 26.53 -4.66 51.76
N ARG A 4 26.59 -5.61 50.85
CA ARG A 4 26.98 -5.43 49.44
C ARG A 4 25.72 -5.07 48.65
N MET A 5 25.58 -3.82 48.28
CA MET A 5 24.56 -3.37 47.28
C MET A 5 25.03 -3.77 45.89
N THR A 6 24.34 -4.69 45.24
CA THR A 6 24.49 -5.01 43.83
C THR A 6 23.65 -4.06 43.03
N ASN A 7 24.30 -3.13 42.33
CA ASN A 7 23.67 -2.33 41.29
C ASN A 7 23.38 -3.23 40.06
N ALA A 8 22.11 -3.59 39.87
CA ALA A 8 21.64 -4.14 38.61
C ALA A 8 21.40 -3.00 37.64
N SER A 9 22.31 -2.80 36.69
CA SER A 9 22.15 -1.89 35.58
C SER A 9 21.14 -2.51 34.60
N THR A 10 19.89 -2.09 34.67
CA THR A 10 18.87 -2.47 33.72
C THR A 10 19.08 -1.67 32.43
N THR A 11 19.81 -2.26 31.49
CA THR A 11 19.89 -1.75 30.12
C THR A 11 18.53 -1.96 29.47
N LEU A 12 17.76 -0.88 29.33
CA LEU A 12 16.55 -0.88 28.50
C LEU A 12 16.95 -1.14 27.04
N PRO A 13 16.29 -2.06 26.33
CA PRO A 13 16.54 -2.24 24.92
C PRO A 13 16.04 -1.01 24.18
N THR A 14 16.94 -0.31 23.52
CA THR A 14 16.62 0.81 22.60
C THR A 14 16.07 0.20 21.30
N THR A 15 14.84 -0.29 21.34
CA THR A 15 14.13 -0.72 20.13
C THR A 15 13.34 0.48 19.66
N ASN A 16 13.91 1.22 18.73
CA ASN A 16 13.21 2.26 17.95
C ASN A 16 12.36 1.58 16.86
N ALA A 17 11.60 0.54 17.25
CA ALA A 17 10.72 -0.17 16.36
C ALA A 17 9.42 0.63 16.20
N LEU A 18 8.95 0.77 14.98
CA LEU A 18 7.63 1.33 14.67
C LEU A 18 6.58 0.53 15.47
N PRO A 19 5.79 1.15 16.38
CA PRO A 19 4.79 0.42 17.13
C PRO A 19 3.65 0.00 16.20
N VAL A 20 3.64 -1.28 15.83
CA VAL A 20 2.58 -1.87 15.01
C VAL A 20 1.64 -2.68 15.90
N PRO A 21 0.32 -2.63 15.67
CA PRO A 21 -0.59 -3.54 16.33
C PRO A 21 -0.33 -4.98 15.83
N PRO A 22 -0.64 -6.00 16.62
CA PRO A 22 -0.62 -7.38 16.13
C PRO A 22 -1.48 -7.51 14.88
N LEU A 23 -0.99 -8.25 13.89
CA LEU A 23 -1.73 -8.51 12.66
C LEU A 23 -2.48 -9.85 12.79
N GLY A 24 -3.78 -9.79 12.99
CA GLY A 24 -4.67 -10.96 13.02
C GLY A 24 -4.94 -11.52 11.62
N GLU A 25 -5.62 -12.67 11.56
CA GLU A 25 -5.99 -13.31 10.29
C GLU A 25 -7.01 -12.49 9.49
N ARG A 26 -7.77 -11.63 10.16
CA ARG A 26 -8.82 -10.79 9.57
C ARG A 26 -8.49 -9.31 9.66
N ASP A 27 -7.20 -8.94 9.75
CA ASP A 27 -6.75 -7.56 9.78
C ASP A 27 -6.16 -7.17 8.42
N ALA A 28 -6.46 -5.95 8.00
CA ALA A 28 -5.82 -5.27 6.89
C ALA A 28 -5.28 -3.93 7.38
N HIS A 29 -3.96 -3.83 7.49
CA HIS A 29 -3.31 -2.63 7.96
C HIS A 29 -2.82 -1.79 6.79
N VAL A 30 -3.36 -0.59 6.67
CA VAL A 30 -2.96 0.40 5.64
C VAL A 30 -2.02 1.41 6.27
N TRP A 31 -0.85 1.53 5.70
CA TRP A 31 0.19 2.48 6.06
C TRP A 31 0.38 3.45 4.91
N TYR A 32 0.46 4.73 5.20
CA TYR A 32 0.74 5.70 4.17
C TYR A 32 1.68 6.81 4.67
N ALA A 33 2.35 7.45 3.74
CA ALA A 33 3.28 8.53 4.02
C ALA A 33 3.09 9.67 3.01
N ARG A 34 3.16 10.90 3.50
CA ARG A 34 3.23 12.08 2.65
C ARG A 34 4.69 12.35 2.31
N THR A 35 5.00 12.44 1.02
CA THR A 35 6.38 12.58 0.56
C THR A 35 7.05 13.85 1.08
N ALA A 36 6.28 14.93 1.26
CA ALA A 36 6.79 16.19 1.81
C ALA A 36 7.35 16.04 3.25
N ALA A 37 6.71 15.22 4.09
CA ALA A 37 7.21 14.92 5.43
C ALA A 37 8.48 14.06 5.43
N CYS A 38 8.73 13.37 4.33
CA CYS A 38 9.87 12.47 4.12
C CYS A 38 11.05 13.13 3.38
N ASP A 39 10.90 14.40 2.98
CA ASP A 39 11.86 15.11 2.11
C ASP A 39 12.91 15.87 2.91
N THR A 40 13.75 15.15 3.64
CA THR A 40 14.96 15.71 4.24
C THR A 40 16.20 15.00 3.72
N PRO A 41 17.37 15.68 3.65
CA PRO A 41 18.61 15.05 3.21
C PRO A 41 18.94 13.77 4.01
N ALA A 42 18.72 13.79 5.32
CA ALA A 42 18.98 12.66 6.20
C ALA A 42 18.04 11.46 5.91
N LEU A 43 16.75 11.69 5.70
CA LEU A 43 15.81 10.64 5.36
C LEU A 43 16.07 10.08 3.96
N ARG A 44 16.33 10.94 2.98
CA ARG A 44 16.67 10.50 1.61
C ARG A 44 17.90 9.59 1.61
N GLU A 45 18.93 9.90 2.42
CA GLU A 45 20.13 9.07 2.53
C GLU A 45 19.81 7.71 3.20
N ARG A 46 19.06 7.72 4.31
CA ARG A 46 18.60 6.48 4.96
C ARG A 46 17.78 5.61 4.00
N TYR A 47 16.88 6.22 3.23
CA TYR A 47 16.04 5.46 2.28
C TYR A 47 16.88 4.86 1.13
N ARG A 48 17.91 5.58 0.64
CA ARG A 48 18.84 5.04 -0.36
C ARG A 48 19.60 3.83 0.18
N ALA A 49 19.97 3.84 1.46
CA ALA A 49 20.67 2.73 2.09
C ALA A 49 19.84 1.43 2.14
N LEU A 50 18.51 1.54 2.16
CA LEU A 50 17.60 0.38 2.15
C LEU A 50 17.49 -0.31 0.78
N LEU A 51 17.83 0.37 -0.30
CA LEU A 51 17.59 -0.12 -1.65
C LEU A 51 18.50 -1.28 -2.03
N SER A 52 17.97 -2.26 -2.77
CA SER A 52 18.78 -3.26 -3.45
C SER A 52 19.61 -2.61 -4.58
N ALA A 53 20.52 -3.38 -5.20
CA ALA A 53 21.30 -2.90 -6.34
C ALA A 53 20.39 -2.51 -7.52
N GLU A 54 19.40 -3.37 -7.85
CA GLU A 54 18.43 -3.13 -8.93
C GLU A 54 17.54 -1.93 -8.64
N GLU A 55 17.14 -1.75 -7.37
CA GLU A 55 16.33 -0.60 -6.96
C GLU A 55 17.13 0.70 -7.06
N ARG A 56 18.42 0.70 -6.74
CA ARG A 56 19.30 1.86 -6.93
C ARG A 56 19.49 2.21 -8.40
N GLU A 57 19.68 1.20 -9.25
CA GLU A 57 19.75 1.42 -10.70
C GLU A 57 18.45 2.02 -11.23
N ARG A 58 17.30 1.47 -10.81
CA ARG A 58 15.98 2.01 -11.19
C ARG A 58 15.79 3.45 -10.70
N LEU A 59 16.21 3.77 -9.48
CA LEU A 59 16.18 5.13 -8.95
C LEU A 59 16.96 6.12 -9.85
N GLY A 60 18.11 5.68 -10.38
CA GLY A 60 18.93 6.49 -11.28
C GLY A 60 18.27 6.81 -12.62
N ARG A 61 17.28 6.02 -13.06
CA ARG A 61 16.59 6.22 -14.34
C ARG A 61 15.49 7.29 -14.28
N PHE A 62 15.05 7.71 -13.10
CA PHE A 62 14.06 8.78 -12.99
C PHE A 62 14.69 10.14 -13.33
N ALA A 63 14.06 10.86 -14.28
CA ALA A 63 14.51 12.17 -14.69
C ALA A 63 14.16 13.27 -13.68
N PHE A 64 13.01 13.15 -13.01
CA PHE A 64 12.48 14.19 -12.13
C PHE A 64 12.67 13.83 -10.64
N ASP A 65 13.05 14.84 -9.84
CA ASP A 65 13.37 14.65 -8.42
C ASP A 65 12.16 14.18 -7.59
N HIS A 66 10.96 14.69 -7.89
CA HIS A 66 9.74 14.25 -7.20
C HIS A 66 9.46 12.74 -7.42
N LEU A 67 9.73 12.18 -8.63
CA LEU A 67 9.59 10.75 -8.89
C LEU A 67 10.64 9.93 -8.15
N LYS A 68 11.86 10.48 -8.00
CA LYS A 68 12.90 9.86 -7.16
C LYS A 68 12.46 9.79 -5.71
N LEU A 69 11.89 10.89 -5.19
CA LEU A 69 11.40 10.95 -3.82
C LEU A 69 10.25 9.97 -3.59
N GLU A 70 9.25 9.96 -4.46
CA GLU A 70 8.13 8.99 -4.40
C GLU A 70 8.62 7.56 -4.37
N TYR A 71 9.56 7.23 -5.25
CA TYR A 71 10.16 5.89 -5.30
C TYR A 71 10.89 5.54 -4.01
N LEU A 72 11.74 6.44 -3.50
CA LEU A 72 12.46 6.26 -2.24
C LEU A 72 11.50 6.02 -1.07
N VAL A 73 10.50 6.87 -0.92
CA VAL A 73 9.51 6.78 0.17
C VAL A 73 8.69 5.50 0.05
N THR A 74 8.30 5.12 -1.17
CA THR A 74 7.56 3.86 -1.40
C THR A 74 8.37 2.64 -0.95
N ARG A 75 9.67 2.58 -1.29
CA ARG A 75 10.54 1.48 -0.89
C ARG A 75 10.82 1.47 0.61
N ALA A 76 11.06 2.66 1.18
CA ALA A 76 11.27 2.80 2.61
C ALA A 76 10.02 2.40 3.41
N LEU A 77 8.83 2.87 3.02
CA LEU A 77 7.56 2.51 3.64
C LEU A 77 7.36 0.99 3.66
N CYS A 78 7.46 0.36 2.49
CA CYS A 78 7.29 -1.09 2.35
C CYS A 78 8.23 -1.87 3.27
N ARG A 79 9.53 -1.60 3.21
CA ARG A 79 10.56 -2.32 3.94
C ARG A 79 10.48 -2.10 5.45
N THR A 80 10.26 -0.86 5.88
CA THR A 80 10.13 -0.50 7.30
C THR A 80 8.89 -1.14 7.92
N VAL A 81 7.76 -1.06 7.21
CA VAL A 81 6.50 -1.64 7.70
C VAL A 81 6.57 -3.17 7.76
N LEU A 82 7.10 -3.84 6.73
CA LEU A 82 7.29 -5.29 6.77
C LEU A 82 8.18 -5.74 7.93
N SER A 83 9.27 -5.02 8.19
CA SER A 83 10.17 -5.32 9.32
C SER A 83 9.49 -5.12 10.68
N ALA A 84 8.52 -4.22 10.77
CA ALA A 84 7.78 -4.01 12.02
C ALA A 84 6.85 -5.20 12.36
N TYR A 85 6.47 -6.03 11.36
CA TYR A 85 5.72 -7.28 11.58
C TYR A 85 6.61 -8.51 11.70
N VAL A 86 7.89 -8.42 11.33
CA VAL A 86 8.84 -9.54 11.35
C VAL A 86 10.18 -9.07 11.88
N ASP A 87 10.31 -9.01 13.19
CA ASP A 87 11.50 -8.48 13.90
C ASP A 87 12.84 -9.12 13.46
N ALA A 88 12.78 -10.37 12.98
CA ALA A 88 13.97 -11.08 12.51
C ALA A 88 14.53 -10.59 11.17
N VAL A 89 13.84 -9.67 10.48
CA VAL A 89 14.21 -9.21 9.14
C VAL A 89 14.41 -7.70 9.16
N ALA A 90 15.65 -7.24 9.03
CA ALA A 90 15.95 -5.83 8.90
C ALA A 90 15.43 -5.28 7.55
N PRO A 91 15.05 -3.98 7.47
CA PRO A 91 14.44 -3.38 6.27
C PRO A 91 15.23 -3.60 4.98
N GLU A 92 16.56 -3.54 5.03
CA GLU A 92 17.45 -3.77 3.88
C GLU A 92 17.56 -5.23 3.45
N GLN A 93 17.13 -6.17 4.28
CA GLN A 93 17.22 -7.60 4.01
C GLN A 93 16.04 -8.14 3.20
N TRP A 94 14.93 -7.41 3.10
CA TRP A 94 13.80 -7.83 2.31
C TRP A 94 14.19 -8.04 0.85
N ARG A 95 13.75 -9.16 0.29
CA ARG A 95 13.87 -9.47 -1.14
C ARG A 95 12.48 -9.58 -1.72
N PHE A 96 12.34 -9.06 -2.93
CA PHE A 96 11.07 -9.07 -3.66
C PHE A 96 11.30 -9.71 -5.02
N ARG A 97 10.31 -10.47 -5.45
CA ARG A 97 10.23 -10.99 -6.82
C ARG A 97 8.97 -10.44 -7.47
N ALA A 98 9.01 -10.24 -8.77
CA ALA A 98 7.80 -9.95 -9.52
C ALA A 98 7.08 -11.26 -9.87
N ASN A 99 5.75 -11.29 -9.73
CA ASN A 99 4.96 -12.37 -10.31
C ASN A 99 4.95 -12.25 -11.85
N ALA A 100 4.26 -13.17 -12.54
CA ALA A 100 4.16 -13.18 -14.01
C ALA A 100 3.59 -11.87 -14.62
N HIS A 101 2.88 -11.06 -13.80
CA HIS A 101 2.25 -9.80 -14.21
C HIS A 101 2.93 -8.56 -13.64
N GLY A 102 4.12 -8.72 -13.01
CA GLY A 102 4.90 -7.60 -12.48
C GLY A 102 4.52 -7.13 -11.06
N ARG A 103 3.55 -7.78 -10.39
CA ARG A 103 3.23 -7.49 -8.97
C ARG A 103 4.39 -7.91 -8.09
N PRO A 104 4.94 -7.02 -7.24
CA PRO A 104 5.96 -7.41 -6.29
C PRO A 104 5.38 -8.30 -5.18
N GLU A 105 6.07 -9.39 -4.88
CA GLU A 105 5.78 -10.33 -3.81
C GLU A 105 7.02 -10.52 -2.95
N ILE A 106 6.83 -10.89 -1.68
CA ILE A 106 7.96 -11.23 -0.80
C ILE A 106 8.60 -12.51 -1.34
N ASP A 107 9.89 -12.43 -1.62
CA ASP A 107 10.69 -13.63 -1.91
C ASP A 107 11.01 -14.32 -0.59
N ALA A 108 10.07 -15.17 -0.16
CA ALA A 108 10.14 -15.88 1.10
C ALA A 108 10.90 -17.19 0.91
N GLY A 109 12.09 -17.32 1.53
CA GLY A 109 12.59 -18.64 1.89
C GLY A 109 11.65 -19.28 2.95
N ASP A 110 11.74 -20.57 3.14
CA ASP A 110 10.82 -21.47 3.86
C ASP A 110 10.48 -21.14 5.34
N ALA A 111 11.01 -20.06 5.91
CA ALA A 111 10.95 -19.81 7.37
C ALA A 111 10.19 -18.55 7.80
N ARG A 112 9.49 -17.84 6.90
CA ARG A 112 8.85 -16.55 7.24
C ARG A 112 7.36 -16.68 7.41
N PRO A 113 6.75 -15.95 8.38
CA PRO A 113 5.29 -15.90 8.48
C PRO A 113 4.70 -15.38 7.15
N PRO A 114 3.59 -15.95 6.67
CA PRO A 114 2.95 -15.48 5.48
C PRO A 114 2.50 -14.03 5.69
N LEU A 115 3.07 -13.11 4.95
CA LEU A 115 2.64 -11.74 4.84
C LEU A 115 2.39 -11.42 3.37
N ARG A 116 1.32 -10.73 3.12
CA ARG A 116 1.03 -10.16 1.81
C ARG A 116 1.02 -8.66 1.90
N PHE A 117 1.44 -8.02 0.83
CA PHE A 117 1.43 -6.57 0.74
C PHE A 117 1.06 -6.12 -0.66
N ASN A 118 0.58 -4.88 -0.75
CA ASN A 118 0.44 -4.18 -2.02
C ASN A 118 0.79 -2.71 -1.84
N LEU A 119 1.24 -2.06 -2.90
CA LEU A 119 1.74 -0.70 -2.90
C LEU A 119 0.99 0.15 -3.92
N SER A 120 0.78 1.40 -3.58
CA SER A 120 0.40 2.44 -4.53
C SER A 120 1.10 3.75 -4.20
N ASN A 121 1.32 4.56 -5.21
CA ASN A 121 1.81 5.90 -5.05
C ASN A 121 1.14 6.83 -6.04
N ALA A 122 0.78 8.01 -5.58
CA ALA A 122 0.44 9.15 -6.39
C ALA A 122 1.34 10.32 -6.00
N ARG A 123 1.23 11.43 -6.72
CA ARG A 123 1.99 12.62 -6.35
C ARG A 123 1.72 12.97 -4.89
N SER A 124 2.80 13.18 -4.13
CA SER A 124 2.81 13.57 -2.72
C SER A 124 2.37 12.53 -1.69
N ILE A 125 1.91 11.34 -2.08
CA ILE A 125 1.47 10.29 -1.15
C ILE A 125 1.91 8.91 -1.64
N VAL A 126 2.27 8.03 -0.71
CA VAL A 126 2.53 6.61 -0.97
C VAL A 126 1.77 5.78 0.05
N ALA A 127 1.30 4.59 -0.36
CA ALA A 127 0.51 3.71 0.48
C ALA A 127 0.99 2.26 0.37
N CYS A 128 0.84 1.53 1.48
CA CYS A 128 1.14 0.11 1.61
C CYS A 128 0.05 -0.56 2.43
N VAL A 129 -0.57 -1.61 1.91
CA VAL A 129 -1.45 -2.47 2.69
C VAL A 129 -0.71 -3.75 3.06
N ILE A 130 -0.91 -4.22 4.29
CA ILE A 130 -0.39 -5.49 4.81
C ILE A 130 -1.56 -6.34 5.30
N THR A 131 -1.55 -7.60 4.90
CA THR A 131 -2.45 -8.67 5.38
C THR A 131 -1.63 -9.91 5.70
N ARG A 132 -2.19 -10.87 6.43
CA ARG A 132 -1.49 -12.15 6.66
C ARG A 132 -1.53 -13.04 5.42
N THR A 133 -2.70 -13.41 4.97
CA THR A 133 -2.88 -14.43 3.92
C THR A 133 -3.74 -13.95 2.76
N ALA A 134 -4.65 -13.01 3.01
CA ALA A 134 -5.57 -12.51 2.00
C ALA A 134 -4.84 -11.68 0.93
N ASP A 135 -5.26 -11.82 -0.32
CA ASP A 135 -4.84 -10.93 -1.38
C ASP A 135 -5.50 -9.56 -1.19
N ALA A 136 -4.69 -8.51 -1.16
CA ALA A 136 -5.17 -7.14 -1.06
C ALA A 136 -4.55 -6.28 -2.17
N GLY A 137 -5.31 -5.30 -2.62
CA GLY A 137 -4.86 -4.27 -3.55
C GLY A 137 -5.25 -2.91 -3.02
N ILE A 138 -4.30 -1.98 -3.04
CA ILE A 138 -4.51 -0.59 -2.66
C ILE A 138 -4.22 0.30 -3.84
N ASP A 139 -5.06 1.31 -4.02
CA ASP A 139 -4.81 2.35 -5.00
C ASP A 139 -5.04 3.74 -4.42
N VAL A 140 -4.18 4.68 -4.80
CA VAL A 140 -4.28 6.09 -4.43
C VAL A 140 -4.00 6.98 -5.64
N GLU A 141 -4.83 8.00 -5.83
CA GLU A 141 -4.74 8.95 -6.93
C GLU A 141 -4.84 10.39 -6.46
N GLU A 142 -4.14 11.31 -7.13
CA GLU A 142 -4.27 12.75 -6.91
C GLU A 142 -5.52 13.26 -7.64
N ARG A 143 -6.47 13.85 -6.90
CA ARG A 143 -7.70 14.37 -7.49
C ARG A 143 -7.49 15.58 -8.42
N ALA A 144 -6.38 16.30 -8.26
CA ALA A 144 -6.04 17.44 -9.11
C ALA A 144 -5.46 17.06 -10.49
N ARG A 145 -5.19 15.76 -10.72
CA ARG A 145 -4.62 15.27 -11.98
C ARG A 145 -5.47 15.73 -13.17
N SER A 146 -4.82 16.40 -14.13
CA SER A 146 -5.46 16.96 -15.32
C SER A 146 -5.49 15.93 -16.45
N ASN A 147 -6.51 15.07 -16.46
CA ASN A 147 -6.76 14.13 -17.53
C ASN A 147 -8.14 14.39 -18.13
N ASP A 148 -8.37 13.90 -19.32
CA ASP A 148 -9.72 13.78 -19.89
C ASP A 148 -10.49 12.67 -19.13
N LEU A 149 -11.06 13.03 -17.97
CA LEU A 149 -11.77 12.09 -17.11
C LEU A 149 -13.01 11.51 -17.80
N ASP A 150 -13.73 12.34 -18.57
CA ASP A 150 -14.94 11.91 -19.29
C ASP A 150 -14.58 10.90 -20.40
N GLY A 151 -13.50 11.14 -21.15
CA GLY A 151 -13.02 10.21 -22.16
C GLY A 151 -12.52 8.89 -21.57
N ILE A 152 -11.81 8.94 -20.44
CA ILE A 152 -11.37 7.73 -19.72
C ILE A 152 -12.58 6.95 -19.18
N ALA A 153 -13.55 7.63 -18.57
CA ALA A 153 -14.77 7.00 -18.09
C ALA A 153 -15.57 6.34 -19.22
N ALA A 154 -15.69 7.03 -20.37
CA ALA A 154 -16.37 6.48 -21.55
C ALA A 154 -15.71 5.20 -22.09
N SER A 155 -14.40 5.09 -21.97
CA SER A 155 -13.61 3.96 -22.52
C SER A 155 -13.47 2.78 -21.58
N HIS A 156 -13.42 3.01 -20.25
CA HIS A 156 -13.00 2.01 -19.28
C HIS A 156 -14.08 1.65 -18.23
N PHE A 157 -15.09 2.49 -18.04
CA PHE A 157 -16.15 2.15 -17.09
C PHE A 157 -17.17 1.20 -17.71
N SER A 158 -17.80 0.36 -16.89
CA SER A 158 -18.89 -0.50 -17.33
C SER A 158 -20.07 0.29 -17.85
N ALA A 159 -20.99 -0.32 -18.58
CA ALA A 159 -22.18 0.35 -19.11
C ALA A 159 -23.04 1.00 -18.01
N SER A 160 -23.20 0.31 -16.87
CA SER A 160 -23.96 0.83 -15.73
C SER A 160 -23.26 2.00 -15.04
N GLU A 161 -21.93 1.92 -14.84
CA GLU A 161 -21.16 3.01 -14.28
C GLU A 161 -21.12 4.24 -15.17
N ARG A 162 -20.96 4.06 -16.50
CA ARG A 162 -21.04 5.18 -17.47
C ARG A 162 -22.37 5.89 -17.40
N ALA A 163 -23.48 5.12 -17.40
CA ALA A 163 -24.81 5.71 -17.30
C ALA A 163 -24.98 6.52 -16.02
N ALA A 164 -24.57 5.99 -14.88
CA ALA A 164 -24.63 6.67 -13.59
C ALA A 164 -23.68 7.90 -13.54
N PHE A 165 -22.47 7.77 -14.08
CA PHE A 165 -21.46 8.83 -14.09
C PHE A 165 -21.89 10.04 -14.92
N PHE A 166 -22.36 9.81 -16.15
CA PHE A 166 -22.79 10.89 -17.04
C PHE A 166 -24.13 11.55 -16.66
N ALA A 167 -24.92 10.86 -15.81
CA ALA A 167 -26.10 11.46 -15.19
C ALA A 167 -25.77 12.45 -14.06
N LEU A 168 -24.53 12.44 -13.53
CA LEU A 168 -24.08 13.38 -12.51
C LEU A 168 -23.84 14.78 -13.09
N PRO A 169 -24.08 15.85 -12.31
CA PRO A 169 -23.66 17.19 -12.68
C PRO A 169 -22.11 17.23 -12.80
N PRO A 170 -21.54 18.09 -13.68
CA PRO A 170 -20.12 18.12 -14.00
C PRO A 170 -19.18 18.27 -12.79
N ASP A 171 -19.58 19.05 -11.79
CA ASP A 171 -18.84 19.29 -10.56
C ASP A 171 -18.71 18.02 -9.68
N ALA A 172 -19.69 17.12 -9.72
CA ALA A 172 -19.68 15.87 -8.98
C ALA A 172 -18.91 14.76 -9.71
N ARG A 173 -18.67 14.87 -11.02
CA ARG A 173 -18.03 13.81 -11.81
C ARG A 173 -16.60 13.54 -11.40
N ARG A 174 -15.82 14.58 -11.08
CA ARG A 174 -14.42 14.40 -10.68
C ARG A 174 -14.28 13.49 -9.46
N THR A 175 -15.03 13.74 -8.40
CA THR A 175 -15.01 12.89 -7.21
C THR A 175 -15.42 11.46 -7.54
N ARG A 176 -16.55 11.28 -8.26
CA ARG A 176 -17.04 9.98 -8.65
C ARG A 176 -16.07 9.22 -9.55
N PHE A 177 -15.38 9.91 -10.45
CA PHE A 177 -14.35 9.29 -11.29
C PHE A 177 -13.26 8.65 -10.46
N PHE A 178 -12.67 9.40 -9.52
CA PHE A 178 -11.57 8.88 -8.71
C PHE A 178 -12.02 7.80 -7.73
N GLU A 179 -13.25 7.87 -7.21
CA GLU A 179 -13.83 6.77 -6.41
C GLU A 179 -13.91 5.47 -7.22
N LEU A 180 -14.49 5.52 -8.42
CA LEU A 180 -14.60 4.33 -9.28
C LEU A 180 -13.24 3.86 -9.79
N TRP A 181 -12.37 4.76 -10.22
CA TRP A 181 -11.05 4.46 -10.74
C TRP A 181 -10.19 3.74 -9.70
N THR A 182 -10.07 4.31 -8.49
CA THR A 182 -9.28 3.69 -7.43
C THR A 182 -9.84 2.34 -6.97
N LEU A 183 -11.15 2.16 -6.95
CA LEU A 183 -11.77 0.86 -6.66
C LEU A 183 -11.43 -0.18 -7.74
N LYS A 184 -11.49 0.19 -9.01
CA LYS A 184 -11.13 -0.69 -10.13
C LYS A 184 -9.66 -1.08 -10.10
N GLU A 185 -8.77 -0.12 -9.87
CA GLU A 185 -7.34 -0.37 -9.74
C GLU A 185 -7.02 -1.22 -8.49
N ALA A 186 -7.70 -0.99 -7.36
CA ALA A 186 -7.54 -1.81 -6.17
C ALA A 186 -7.94 -3.27 -6.43
N TYR A 187 -9.04 -3.50 -7.18
CA TYR A 187 -9.44 -4.84 -7.59
C TYR A 187 -8.36 -5.52 -8.46
N ILE A 188 -7.90 -4.86 -9.52
CA ILE A 188 -6.88 -5.39 -10.44
C ILE A 188 -5.57 -5.72 -9.68
N LYS A 189 -5.15 -4.83 -8.78
CA LYS A 189 -3.95 -5.03 -7.95
C LYS A 189 -4.09 -6.21 -6.99
N ALA A 190 -5.26 -6.38 -6.38
CA ALA A 190 -5.53 -7.53 -5.52
C ALA A 190 -5.52 -8.86 -6.31
N ARG A 191 -6.11 -8.87 -7.51
CA ARG A 191 -6.07 -10.04 -8.42
C ARG A 191 -4.63 -10.38 -8.84
N GLY A 192 -3.76 -9.39 -8.93
CA GLY A 192 -2.36 -9.58 -9.31
C GLY A 192 -2.15 -10.07 -10.75
N VAL A 193 -3.14 -9.87 -11.61
CA VAL A 193 -3.12 -10.30 -13.03
C VAL A 193 -2.83 -9.14 -14.00
N GLY A 194 -2.52 -7.96 -13.47
CA GLY A 194 -2.26 -6.77 -14.27
C GLY A 194 -3.50 -6.35 -15.10
N LEU A 195 -3.27 -5.69 -16.21
CA LEU A 195 -4.32 -5.18 -17.11
C LEU A 195 -4.95 -6.26 -18.02
N SER A 196 -4.91 -7.52 -17.64
CA SER A 196 -5.51 -8.61 -18.43
C SER A 196 -7.04 -8.69 -18.31
N ILE A 197 -7.64 -7.96 -17.36
CA ILE A 197 -9.08 -7.85 -17.17
C ILE A 197 -9.53 -6.50 -17.71
N ASP A 198 -10.55 -6.51 -18.59
CA ASP A 198 -11.17 -5.29 -19.06
C ASP A 198 -11.93 -4.63 -17.88
N LEU A 199 -11.61 -3.35 -17.63
CA LEU A 199 -12.27 -2.57 -16.59
C LEU A 199 -13.79 -2.39 -16.82
N GLY A 200 -14.27 -2.55 -18.04
CA GLY A 200 -15.68 -2.51 -18.39
C GLY A 200 -16.48 -3.75 -17.99
N GLU A 201 -15.82 -4.88 -17.67
CA GLU A 201 -16.47 -6.17 -17.39
C GLU A 201 -16.90 -6.33 -15.92
N PHE A 202 -16.61 -5.37 -15.07
CA PHE A 202 -17.09 -5.34 -13.70
C PHE A 202 -17.46 -3.91 -13.26
N SER A 203 -18.31 -3.81 -12.25
CA SER A 203 -18.87 -2.52 -11.83
C SER A 203 -18.97 -2.37 -10.32
N PHE A 204 -18.92 -1.11 -9.89
CA PHE A 204 -19.21 -0.69 -8.53
C PHE A 204 -20.44 0.22 -8.50
N ALA A 205 -21.38 -0.06 -7.61
CA ALA A 205 -22.53 0.79 -7.38
C ALA A 205 -22.24 1.80 -6.26
N LEU A 206 -22.08 3.08 -6.61
CA LEU A 206 -21.84 4.16 -5.64
C LEU A 206 -23.01 5.15 -5.64
N PRO A 207 -23.36 5.71 -4.46
CA PRO A 207 -22.63 5.74 -3.18
C PRO A 207 -23.03 4.64 -2.18
N ALA A 208 -23.35 3.43 -2.62
CA ALA A 208 -23.77 2.35 -1.72
C ALA A 208 -22.70 1.98 -0.69
N GLN A 209 -23.14 1.66 0.53
CA GLN A 209 -22.30 1.11 1.60
C GLN A 209 -22.96 -0.17 2.16
N PRO A 210 -22.22 -1.26 2.36
CA PRO A 210 -20.81 -1.44 1.97
C PRO A 210 -20.63 -1.40 0.44
N VAL A 211 -19.44 -0.98 0.00
CA VAL A 211 -19.09 -0.98 -1.44
C VAL A 211 -19.09 -2.41 -1.95
N ARG A 212 -19.80 -2.67 -3.03
CA ARG A 212 -19.93 -4.00 -3.65
C ARG A 212 -19.52 -3.97 -5.10
N ILE A 213 -18.84 -5.04 -5.52
CA ILE A 213 -18.52 -5.30 -6.91
C ILE A 213 -19.60 -6.19 -7.54
N ALA A 214 -19.88 -5.99 -8.83
CA ALA A 214 -20.66 -6.91 -9.64
C ALA A 214 -19.86 -7.25 -10.90
N PHE A 215 -19.92 -8.50 -11.33
CA PHE A 215 -19.19 -9.03 -12.47
C PHE A 215 -20.11 -9.31 -13.64
N ASP A 216 -19.63 -9.07 -14.85
CA ASP A 216 -20.26 -9.59 -16.05
C ASP A 216 -20.02 -11.10 -16.16
N ARG A 217 -20.88 -11.78 -16.97
CA ARG A 217 -20.90 -13.23 -17.13
C ARG A 217 -19.55 -13.86 -17.52
N HIS A 218 -18.65 -13.08 -18.09
CA HIS A 218 -17.38 -13.54 -18.62
C HIS A 218 -16.24 -13.48 -17.58
N VAL A 219 -16.45 -12.79 -16.47
CA VAL A 219 -15.44 -12.70 -15.39
C VAL A 219 -15.65 -13.86 -14.43
N ASP A 220 -14.64 -14.74 -14.38
CA ASP A 220 -14.63 -15.85 -13.42
C ASP A 220 -14.16 -15.37 -12.04
N ASP A 221 -15.07 -14.68 -11.32
CA ASP A 221 -14.87 -14.25 -9.94
C ASP A 221 -16.20 -14.15 -9.18
N ASP A 222 -16.15 -14.22 -7.86
CA ASP A 222 -17.31 -14.20 -6.97
C ASP A 222 -17.32 -12.93 -6.11
N ALA A 223 -18.35 -12.10 -6.26
CA ALA A 223 -18.51 -10.87 -5.51
C ALA A 223 -18.54 -11.09 -3.99
N SER A 224 -18.95 -12.26 -3.51
CA SER A 224 -18.96 -12.61 -2.09
C SER A 224 -17.54 -12.79 -1.51
N HIS A 225 -16.54 -12.97 -2.36
CA HIS A 225 -15.13 -13.10 -1.96
C HIS A 225 -14.44 -11.75 -1.76
N TRP A 226 -15.17 -10.64 -1.87
CA TRP A 226 -14.57 -9.33 -1.87
C TRP A 226 -15.10 -8.42 -0.78
N GLN A 227 -14.17 -7.64 -0.20
CA GLN A 227 -14.46 -6.48 0.60
C GLN A 227 -13.75 -5.27 0.00
N PHE A 228 -14.48 -4.16 -0.14
CA PHE A 228 -13.94 -2.90 -0.63
C PHE A 228 -14.19 -1.78 0.35
N ALA A 229 -13.26 -0.82 0.38
CA ALA A 229 -13.39 0.41 1.14
C ALA A 229 -12.82 1.60 0.37
N LEU A 230 -13.52 2.72 0.39
CA LEU A 230 -12.96 4.03 0.08
C LEU A 230 -12.37 4.59 1.37
N LEU A 231 -11.11 5.00 1.34
CA LEU A 231 -10.33 5.42 2.51
C LEU A 231 -10.12 6.95 2.47
N ASP A 232 -10.35 7.60 3.58
CA ASP A 232 -10.14 9.05 3.68
C ASP A 232 -8.67 9.37 3.98
N VAL A 233 -8.03 10.04 3.04
CA VAL A 233 -6.65 10.54 3.14
C VAL A 233 -6.58 12.06 2.88
N GLY A 234 -7.70 12.74 3.08
CA GLY A 234 -7.87 14.18 2.85
C GLY A 234 -8.36 14.53 1.44
N ALA A 235 -8.64 15.80 1.23
CA ALA A 235 -9.33 16.29 0.03
C ALA A 235 -8.54 16.16 -1.28
N GLU A 236 -7.22 16.14 -1.20
CA GLU A 236 -6.33 16.15 -2.38
C GLU A 236 -6.23 14.78 -3.08
N HIS A 237 -6.50 13.70 -2.35
CA HIS A 237 -6.33 12.34 -2.84
C HIS A 237 -7.60 11.51 -2.68
N GLN A 238 -7.71 10.48 -3.50
CA GLN A 238 -8.66 9.39 -3.34
C GLN A 238 -7.88 8.10 -3.14
N MET A 239 -8.26 7.31 -2.15
CA MET A 239 -7.67 6.00 -1.90
C MET A 239 -8.76 4.94 -1.81
N ALA A 240 -8.49 3.76 -2.36
CA ALA A 240 -9.37 2.60 -2.23
C ALA A 240 -8.57 1.34 -1.89
N LEU A 241 -9.23 0.44 -1.18
CA LEU A 241 -8.73 -0.86 -0.80
C LEU A 241 -9.69 -1.94 -1.29
N GLY A 242 -9.15 -3.00 -1.91
CA GLY A 242 -9.87 -4.23 -2.22
C GLY A 242 -9.18 -5.42 -1.54
N ILE A 243 -9.94 -6.27 -0.85
CA ILE A 243 -9.45 -7.46 -0.16
C ILE A 243 -10.20 -8.67 -0.71
N ARG A 244 -9.45 -9.67 -1.14
CA ARG A 244 -9.97 -10.95 -1.64
C ARG A 244 -9.79 -12.06 -0.61
N ASP A 245 -10.89 -12.64 -0.18
CA ASP A 245 -10.90 -13.80 0.71
C ASP A 245 -12.24 -14.55 0.54
N PRO A 246 -12.29 -15.88 0.47
CA PRO A 246 -13.53 -16.64 0.26
C PRO A 246 -14.65 -16.36 1.26
N HIS A 247 -14.34 -15.75 2.39
CA HIS A 247 -15.29 -15.43 3.45
C HIS A 247 -15.46 -13.92 3.68
N ALA A 248 -14.97 -13.06 2.78
CA ALA A 248 -14.94 -11.61 2.98
C ALA A 248 -16.32 -11.00 3.27
N ALA A 249 -17.35 -11.42 2.54
CA ALA A 249 -18.71 -10.90 2.74
C ALA A 249 -19.34 -11.35 4.07
N ALA A 250 -19.04 -12.57 4.53
CA ALA A 250 -19.61 -13.12 5.77
C ALA A 250 -18.81 -12.72 7.01
N ARG A 251 -17.50 -12.51 6.85
CA ARG A 251 -16.55 -12.16 7.91
C ARG A 251 -15.61 -11.09 7.41
N PRO A 252 -16.02 -9.82 7.46
CA PRO A 252 -15.20 -8.71 6.95
C PRO A 252 -13.89 -8.58 7.72
N PHE A 253 -12.90 -7.97 7.05
CA PHE A 253 -11.63 -7.59 7.64
C PHE A 253 -11.79 -6.29 8.44
N ASP A 254 -11.07 -6.20 9.56
CA ASP A 254 -10.87 -4.96 10.28
C ASP A 254 -9.78 -4.15 9.60
N ILE A 255 -10.16 -2.98 9.08
CA ILE A 255 -9.25 -2.10 8.35
C ILE A 255 -8.75 -1.03 9.31
N THR A 256 -7.44 -0.99 9.53
CA THR A 256 -6.80 0.11 10.24
C THR A 256 -5.91 0.92 9.31
N MET A 257 -5.87 2.24 9.52
CA MET A 257 -5.09 3.14 8.67
C MET A 257 -4.21 4.04 9.51
N ARG A 258 -2.93 4.20 9.12
CA ARG A 258 -1.96 5.04 9.83
C ARG A 258 -1.07 5.81 8.87
N GLU A 259 -0.94 7.12 9.14
CA GLU A 259 0.07 7.96 8.52
C GLU A 259 1.38 7.87 9.30
N ILE A 260 2.50 7.69 8.59
CA ILE A 260 3.83 7.64 9.20
C ILE A 260 4.88 8.32 8.32
N VAL A 261 5.97 8.73 8.95
CA VAL A 261 7.25 8.92 8.27
C VAL A 261 8.03 7.62 8.45
N PRO A 262 8.40 6.90 7.38
CA PRO A 262 9.15 5.66 7.52
C PRO A 262 10.53 5.95 8.10
N GLU A 263 10.76 5.56 9.35
CA GLU A 263 12.06 5.68 10.00
C GLU A 263 12.64 4.29 10.20
N PRO A 264 13.53 3.83 9.29
CA PRO A 264 14.24 2.59 9.52
C PRO A 264 15.09 2.73 10.79
N ALA A 265 15.03 1.73 11.68
CA ALA A 265 15.89 1.67 12.85
C ALA A 265 17.35 1.88 12.42
N ALA A 266 18.09 2.68 13.16
CA ALA A 266 19.51 2.90 12.87
C ALA A 266 20.21 1.52 12.86
N SER A 267 20.81 1.15 11.71
CA SER A 267 21.52 -0.11 11.62
C SER A 267 22.69 -0.07 12.60
N ALA A 268 22.80 -1.10 13.45
CA ALA A 268 23.86 -1.23 14.45
C ALA A 268 25.28 -1.27 13.83
N ARG A 269 25.40 -1.26 12.50
CA ARG A 269 26.68 -1.26 11.77
C ARG A 269 27.35 0.11 11.67
N CYS A 270 26.64 1.23 11.93
CA CYS A 270 27.25 2.55 11.88
C CYS A 270 27.98 2.95 13.19
N ALA A 271 27.76 2.21 14.28
CA ALA A 271 28.42 2.47 15.57
C ALA A 271 29.85 1.88 15.69
N ALA A 272 30.24 0.97 14.78
CA ALA A 272 31.53 0.28 14.83
C ALA A 272 32.63 0.94 13.95
N ALA A 273 32.38 2.08 13.36
CA ALA A 273 33.36 2.75 12.47
C ALA A 273 33.92 4.06 13.04
N LEU A 274 33.78 4.29 14.36
CA LEU A 274 34.29 5.49 15.05
C LEU A 274 35.14 5.12 16.31
N ASP A 275 35.74 3.93 16.34
CA ASP A 275 36.80 3.60 17.30
C ASP A 275 38.13 3.41 16.58
#